data_65a03d4405300fe3c89ac8408d842adc
#
_entry.id   65a03d4405300fe3c89ac8408d842adc
#
_cell.length_a   1.000
_cell.length_b   1.000
_cell.length_c   1.000
_cell.angle_alpha   90.00
_cell.angle_beta   90.00
_cell.angle_gamma   90.00
#
_symmetry.space_group_name_H-M   'P 1'
#
loop_
_entity.id
_entity.type
_entity.pdbx_description
1 polymer ?
#
loop_
_entity_poly.entity_id
_entity_poly.type
_entity_poly.pdbx_seq_one_letter_code
_entity_poly.pdbx_strand_id
1 'polypeptide(L)'
;MKNLTLINGNFTPSEMKEVVLNMISNKINFHHLKNLRSLEKEGVEDVNSKKRLIELHQLKAEVSALNLDENQLVTLKSTIEIELVEIEKVEV
;
A
#
# COMPACT_ATOMS: atom_id res chain seq x y z
N MET A 1 3.96 16.14 12.95
CA MET A 1 2.80 15.33 12.50
C MET A 1 2.01 16.05 11.44
N LYS A 2 1.68 15.36 10.40
CA LYS A 2 0.93 15.93 9.29
C LYS A 2 -0.05 14.91 8.75
N ASN A 3 -1.28 15.33 8.50
CA ASN A 3 -2.31 14.50 7.87
C ASN A 3 -2.60 15.07 6.49
N LEU A 4 -2.52 14.19 5.50
CA LEU A 4 -2.77 14.55 4.11
C LEU A 4 -3.94 13.74 3.58
N THR A 5 -4.94 14.42 3.05
CA THR A 5 -6.03 13.73 2.37
C THR A 5 -5.57 13.35 0.98
N LEU A 6 -5.44 12.06 0.73
CA LEU A 6 -5.02 11.55 -0.57
C LEU A 6 -6.21 11.34 -1.49
N ILE A 7 -7.27 10.75 -0.98
CA ILE A 7 -8.48 10.48 -1.73
C ILE A 7 -9.68 10.92 -0.93
N ASN A 8 -10.61 11.61 -1.57
CA ASN A 8 -11.89 11.95 -0.97
C ASN A 8 -12.88 12.25 -2.09
N GLY A 9 -13.65 11.27 -2.47
CA GLY A 9 -14.61 11.45 -3.55
C GLY A 9 -15.45 10.23 -3.83
N ASN A 10 -16.34 10.40 -4.79
CA ASN A 10 -17.24 9.35 -5.25
C ASN A 10 -16.75 8.80 -6.59
N PHE A 11 -16.79 7.49 -6.71
CA PHE A 11 -16.29 6.77 -7.87
C PHE A 11 -17.28 5.70 -8.30
N THR A 12 -17.27 5.35 -9.57
CA THR A 12 -17.93 4.12 -10.00
C THR A 12 -17.15 2.93 -9.42
N PRO A 13 -17.78 1.76 -9.26
CA PRO A 13 -17.06 0.58 -8.81
C PRO A 13 -15.81 0.26 -9.66
N SER A 14 -15.90 0.42 -10.98
CA SER A 14 -14.74 0.21 -11.88
C SER A 14 -13.64 1.21 -11.61
N GLU A 15 -13.96 2.48 -11.46
CA GLU A 15 -12.98 3.52 -11.12
C GLU A 15 -12.33 3.26 -9.77
N MET A 16 -13.13 2.88 -8.78
CA MET A 16 -12.62 2.55 -7.45
C MET A 16 -11.61 1.43 -7.52
N LYS A 17 -11.94 0.34 -8.22
CA LYS A 17 -11.02 -0.79 -8.38
C LYS A 17 -9.73 -0.35 -9.07
N GLU A 18 -9.83 0.44 -10.13
CA GLU A 18 -8.66 0.94 -10.83
C GLU A 18 -7.74 1.74 -9.91
N VAL A 19 -8.30 2.70 -9.18
CA VAL A 19 -7.51 3.54 -8.26
C VAL A 19 -6.87 2.69 -7.17
N VAL A 20 -7.65 1.85 -6.50
CA VAL A 20 -7.16 1.08 -5.35
C VAL A 20 -6.16 0.00 -5.79
N LEU A 21 -6.43 -0.70 -6.89
CA LEU A 21 -5.51 -1.72 -7.39
C LEU A 21 -4.19 -1.13 -7.86
N ASN A 22 -4.21 0.06 -8.48
CA ASN A 22 -2.98 0.75 -8.85
C ASN A 22 -2.16 1.14 -7.63
N MET A 23 -2.79 1.62 -6.59
CA MET A 23 -2.10 1.94 -5.33
C MET A 23 -1.46 0.69 -4.71
N ILE A 24 -2.19 -0.41 -4.67
CA ILE A 24 -1.67 -1.67 -4.13
C ILE A 24 -0.49 -2.17 -4.97
N SER A 25 -0.61 -2.13 -6.30
CA SER A 25 0.46 -2.56 -7.21
C SER A 25 1.71 -1.72 -7.05
N ASN A 26 1.57 -0.41 -6.88
CA ASN A 26 2.70 0.47 -6.63
C ASN A 26 3.42 0.13 -5.32
N LYS A 27 2.67 -0.20 -4.29
CA LYS A 27 3.24 -0.63 -3.01
C LYS A 27 3.93 -1.99 -3.10
N ILE A 28 3.37 -2.90 -3.87
CA ILE A 28 4.00 -4.20 -4.13
C ILE A 28 5.37 -3.98 -4.79
N ASN A 29 5.42 -3.15 -5.82
CA ASN A 29 6.68 -2.82 -6.49
C ASN A 29 7.68 -2.18 -5.54
N PHE A 30 7.24 -1.27 -4.70
CA PHE A 30 8.09 -0.63 -3.70
C PHE A 30 8.77 -1.67 -2.79
N HIS A 31 8.01 -2.62 -2.28
CA HIS A 31 8.54 -3.64 -1.37
C HIS A 31 9.42 -4.67 -2.08
N HIS A 32 9.13 -5.00 -3.34
CA HIS A 32 10.03 -5.83 -4.14
C HIS A 32 11.39 -5.16 -4.33
N LEU A 33 11.41 -3.88 -4.67
CA LEU A 33 12.66 -3.13 -4.83
C LEU A 33 13.41 -3.01 -3.52
N LYS A 34 12.70 -2.78 -2.43
CA LYS A 34 13.32 -2.70 -1.10
C LYS A 34 13.96 -4.02 -0.71
N ASN A 35 13.27 -5.13 -0.98
CA ASN A 35 13.80 -6.45 -0.71
C ASN A 35 15.04 -6.76 -1.58
N LEU A 36 14.99 -6.39 -2.85
CA LEU A 36 16.13 -6.56 -3.76
C LEU A 36 17.34 -5.77 -3.28
N ARG A 37 17.16 -4.53 -2.86
CA ARG A 37 18.25 -3.70 -2.31
C ARG A 37 18.85 -4.33 -1.06
N SER A 38 18.02 -4.90 -0.20
CA SER A 38 18.51 -5.60 1.00
C SER A 38 19.36 -6.81 0.64
N LEU A 39 18.93 -7.59 -0.37
CA LEU A 39 19.71 -8.72 -0.87
C LEU A 39 21.06 -8.28 -1.44
N GLU A 40 21.08 -7.19 -2.19
CA GLU A 40 22.32 -6.68 -2.80
C GLU A 40 23.29 -6.11 -1.77
N LYS A 41 22.80 -5.39 -0.77
CA LYS A 41 23.64 -4.72 0.22
C LYS A 41 24.03 -5.62 1.38
N GLU A 42 23.12 -6.42 1.86
CA GLU A 42 23.28 -7.18 3.10
C GLU A 42 23.28 -8.69 2.88
N GLY A 43 22.98 -9.14 1.67
CA GLY A 43 22.91 -10.55 1.34
C GLY A 43 21.72 -11.28 1.94
N VAL A 44 20.78 -10.56 2.54
CA VAL A 44 19.58 -11.13 3.16
C VAL A 44 18.34 -10.38 2.73
N GLU A 45 17.21 -11.08 2.72
CA GLU A 45 15.92 -10.48 2.39
C GLU A 45 15.45 -9.54 3.50
N ASP A 46 14.70 -8.52 3.10
CA ASP A 46 14.03 -7.63 4.04
C ASP A 46 12.78 -8.35 4.57
N VAL A 47 12.83 -8.79 5.81
CA VAL A 47 11.75 -9.57 6.44
C VAL A 47 10.43 -8.78 6.48
N ASN A 48 10.52 -7.50 6.78
CA ASN A 48 9.32 -6.64 6.85
C ASN A 48 8.67 -6.48 5.47
N SER A 49 9.48 -6.30 4.42
CA SER A 49 8.98 -6.22 3.05
C SER A 49 8.35 -7.53 2.60
N LYS A 50 8.95 -8.67 2.91
CA LYS A 50 8.37 -9.97 2.59
C LYS A 50 7.00 -10.16 3.23
N LYS A 51 6.89 -9.83 4.50
CA LYS A 51 5.63 -9.91 5.23
C LYS A 51 4.58 -8.97 4.63
N ARG A 52 4.99 -7.75 4.34
CA ARG A 52 4.08 -6.75 3.76
C ARG A 52 3.60 -7.15 2.36
N LEU A 53 4.46 -7.79 1.56
CA LEU A 53 4.08 -8.31 0.25
C LEU A 53 2.95 -9.34 0.34
N ILE A 54 2.99 -10.24 1.30
CA ILE A 54 1.93 -11.22 1.51
C ILE A 54 0.61 -10.50 1.80
N GLU A 55 0.63 -9.53 2.71
CA GLU A 55 -0.55 -8.74 3.06
C GLU A 55 -1.11 -7.98 1.85
N LEU A 56 -0.24 -7.37 1.06
CA LEU A 56 -0.64 -6.59 -0.12
C LEU A 56 -1.26 -7.47 -1.21
N HIS A 57 -0.72 -8.67 -1.43
CA HIS A 57 -1.30 -9.61 -2.37
C HIS A 57 -2.69 -10.08 -1.91
N GLN A 58 -2.88 -10.27 -0.61
CA GLN A 58 -4.18 -10.59 -0.05
C GLN A 58 -5.18 -9.45 -0.26
N LEU A 59 -4.76 -8.21 0.00
CA LEU A 59 -5.60 -7.03 -0.24
C LEU A 59 -5.99 -6.90 -1.73
N LYS A 60 -5.04 -7.16 -2.61
CA LYS A 60 -5.30 -7.13 -4.06
C LYS A 60 -6.39 -8.13 -4.43
N ALA A 61 -6.30 -9.34 -3.90
CA ALA A 61 -7.30 -10.38 -4.15
C ALA A 61 -8.67 -9.97 -3.60
N GLU A 62 -8.72 -9.41 -2.41
CA GLU A 62 -9.96 -8.93 -1.79
C GLU A 62 -10.64 -7.85 -2.61
N VAL A 63 -9.88 -6.85 -3.04
CA VAL A 63 -10.41 -5.76 -3.86
C VAL A 63 -10.89 -6.27 -5.22
N SER A 64 -10.12 -7.16 -5.86
CA SER A 64 -10.48 -7.74 -7.14
C SER A 64 -11.77 -8.59 -7.06
N ALA A 65 -12.03 -9.21 -5.92
CA ALA A 65 -13.19 -10.04 -5.70
C ALA A 65 -14.47 -9.26 -5.34
N LEU A 66 -14.36 -7.96 -5.08
CA LEU A 66 -15.53 -7.14 -4.76
C LEU A 66 -16.49 -7.12 -5.94
N ASN A 67 -17.72 -7.49 -5.67
CA ASN A 67 -18.79 -7.50 -6.67
C ASN A 67 -19.79 -6.41 -6.34
N LEU A 68 -19.62 -5.25 -6.97
CA LEU A 68 -20.43 -4.07 -6.71
C LEU A 68 -21.28 -3.73 -7.93
N ASP A 69 -22.46 -3.15 -7.66
CA ASP A 69 -23.36 -2.70 -8.70
C ASP A 69 -22.78 -1.45 -9.38
N GLU A 70 -22.52 -1.53 -10.70
CA GLU A 70 -21.98 -0.41 -11.48
C GLU A 70 -22.91 0.80 -11.54
N ASN A 71 -24.17 0.65 -11.16
CA ASN A 71 -25.12 1.75 -11.11
C ASN A 71 -25.07 2.54 -9.80
N GLN A 72 -24.23 2.12 -8.87
CA GLN A 72 -24.05 2.79 -7.59
C GLN A 72 -22.67 3.44 -7.52
N LEU A 73 -22.57 4.56 -6.82
CA LEU A 73 -21.30 5.21 -6.56
C LEU A 73 -20.70 4.69 -5.25
N VAL A 74 -19.40 4.63 -5.21
CA VAL A 74 -18.63 4.23 -4.04
C VAL A 74 -17.85 5.44 -3.54
N THR A 75 -17.94 5.73 -2.26
CA THR A 75 -17.12 6.77 -1.66
C THR A 75 -15.79 6.17 -1.22
N LEU A 76 -14.70 6.77 -1.70
CA LEU A 76 -13.36 6.44 -1.24
C LEU A 76 -12.81 7.57 -0.39
N LYS A 77 -12.25 7.22 0.74
CA LYS A 77 -11.53 8.15 1.61
C LYS A 77 -10.21 7.54 2.00
N SER A 78 -9.14 8.31 1.82
CA SER A 78 -7.80 7.88 2.23
C SER A 78 -7.03 9.06 2.78
N THR A 79 -6.47 8.88 3.96
CA THR A 79 -5.65 9.88 4.62
C THR A 79 -4.28 9.29 4.92
N ILE A 80 -3.24 10.06 4.66
CA ILE A 80 -1.87 9.69 5.00
C ILE A 80 -1.48 10.45 6.25
N GLU A 81 -1.07 9.71 7.27
CA GLU A 81 -0.51 10.27 8.49
C GLU A 81 1.00 10.17 8.42
N ILE A 82 1.66 11.31 8.60
CA ILE A 82 3.12 11.36 8.63
C ILE A 82 3.54 11.74 10.03
N GLU A 83 4.31 10.87 10.65
CA GLU A 83 4.82 11.07 12.00
C GLU A 83 6.33 10.91 12.01
N LEU A 84 6.98 11.74 12.81
CA LEU A 84 8.40 11.55 13.07
C LEU A 84 8.55 10.53 14.18
N VAL A 85 9.32 9.51 13.90
CA VAL A 85 9.64 8.50 14.89
C VAL A 85 11.06 8.76 15.36
N GLU A 86 11.23 8.91 16.65
CA GLU A 86 12.55 9.08 17.22
C GLU A 86 13.29 7.75 17.14
N ILE A 87 14.39 7.75 16.39
CA ILE A 87 15.23 6.58 16.28
C ILE A 87 16.21 6.59 17.44
N GLU A 88 16.08 5.62 18.30
CA GLU A 88 17.05 5.40 19.34
C GLU A 88 18.39 5.06 18.69
N LYS A 89 19.38 5.90 18.98
CA LYS A 89 20.70 5.70 18.42
C LYS A 89 21.33 4.48 19.04
N VAL A 90 21.36 3.41 18.26
CA VAL A 90 22.08 2.22 18.68
C VAL A 90 23.56 2.48 18.44
N GLU A 91 24.32 2.44 19.48
CA GLU A 91 25.77 2.51 19.36
C GLU A 91 26.27 1.25 18.67
N VAL A 92 27.00 1.46 17.61
CA VAL A 92 27.52 0.35 16.81
C VAL A 92 29.00 0.17 17.13
#